data_fd545c74e0b0b3c190dfcdc5de1d255f
#
_entry.id   fd545c74e0b0b3c190dfcdc5de1d255f
#
_cell.length_a   1.000
_cell.length_b   1.000
_cell.length_c   1.000
_cell.angle_alpha   90.00
_cell.angle_beta   90.00
_cell.angle_gamma   90.00
#
_symmetry.space_group_name_H-M   'P 1'
#
loop_
_entity.id
_entity.type
_entity.pdbx_description
1 polymer ?
#
loop_
_entity_poly.entity_id
_entity_poly.type
_entity_poly.pdbx_seq_one_letter_code
_entity_poly.pdbx_strand_id
1 'polypeptide(L)'
;MKLPKQVQIGGQVLATQICEELGGKLGKCCCYNGYIKIASNIDGCTQTESSMLNTYIHEITHAILDTMGRKDLSQDETFVSTFAGFATEGIVSILKQLNDK
;
A
#
# COMPACT_ATOMS: atom_id res chain seq x y z
N MET A 1 -5.39 -5.53 12.17
CA MET A 1 -4.54 -4.31 12.07
C MET A 1 -5.22 -3.29 11.18
N LYS A 2 -5.40 -2.10 11.69
CA LYS A 2 -5.98 -1.01 10.88
C LYS A 2 -4.87 -0.32 10.10
N LEU A 3 -5.21 0.17 8.90
CA LEU A 3 -4.29 0.98 8.13
C LEU A 3 -4.13 2.35 8.81
N PRO A 4 -2.94 2.96 8.71
CA PRO A 4 -2.75 4.30 9.28
C PRO A 4 -3.56 5.33 8.51
N LYS A 5 -3.90 6.44 9.16
CA LYS A 5 -4.66 7.51 8.52
C LYS A 5 -3.84 8.26 7.48
N GLN A 6 -2.52 8.24 7.62
CA GLN A 6 -1.61 8.90 6.69
C GLN A 6 -0.22 8.31 6.82
N VAL A 7 0.60 8.53 5.81
CA VAL A 7 2.01 8.12 5.83
C VAL A 7 2.83 9.22 5.16
N GLN A 8 4.05 9.43 5.64
CA GLN A 8 4.96 10.40 5.05
C GLN A 8 5.99 9.70 4.18
N ILE A 9 6.07 10.10 2.92
CA ILE A 9 7.03 9.56 1.96
C ILE A 9 7.72 10.73 1.28
N GLY A 10 9.05 10.83 1.44
CA GLY A 10 9.84 11.86 0.79
C GLY A 10 9.41 13.28 1.13
N GLY A 11 9.00 13.52 2.38
CA GLY A 11 8.55 14.84 2.82
C GLY A 11 7.09 15.13 2.47
N GLN A 12 6.44 14.29 1.70
CA GLN A 12 5.04 14.43 1.34
C GLN A 12 4.16 13.57 2.25
N VAL A 13 3.07 14.13 2.72
CA VAL A 13 2.09 13.39 3.52
C VAL A 13 1.00 12.87 2.59
N LEU A 14 0.78 11.56 2.63
CA LEU A 14 -0.24 10.89 1.83
C LEU A 14 -1.33 10.40 2.76
N ALA A 15 -2.54 10.89 2.55
CA ALA A 15 -3.71 10.47 3.34
C ALA A 15 -4.21 9.12 2.85
N THR A 16 -4.66 8.27 3.77
CA THR A 16 -5.23 6.98 3.43
C THR A 16 -6.75 7.13 3.25
N GLN A 17 -7.26 6.66 2.11
CA GLN A 17 -8.69 6.66 1.84
C GLN A 17 -9.16 5.24 1.58
N ILE A 18 -10.12 4.78 2.37
CA ILE A 18 -10.74 3.47 2.15
C ILE A 18 -11.99 3.70 1.31
N CYS A 19 -12.02 3.09 0.14
CA CYS A 19 -13.15 3.19 -0.78
C CYS A 19 -13.84 1.84 -0.84
N GLU A 20 -15.16 1.84 -0.98
CA GLU A 20 -15.88 0.57 -1.08
C GLU A 20 -15.41 -0.23 -2.29
N GLU A 21 -15.26 0.44 -3.43
CA GLU A 21 -14.72 -0.17 -4.65
C GLU A 21 -13.89 0.84 -5.43
N LEU A 22 -12.96 0.35 -6.25
CA LEU A 22 -12.08 1.18 -7.08
C LEU A 22 -12.05 0.68 -8.53
N GLY A 23 -13.22 0.38 -9.11
CA GLY A 23 -13.31 -0.03 -10.50
C GLY A 23 -12.53 -1.31 -10.82
N GLY A 24 -12.56 -2.28 -9.92
CA GLY A 24 -11.84 -3.54 -10.07
C GLY A 24 -10.38 -3.51 -9.63
N LYS A 25 -9.90 -2.37 -9.13
CA LYS A 25 -8.54 -2.24 -8.61
C LYS A 25 -8.52 -2.45 -7.10
N LEU A 26 -7.44 -3.04 -6.60
CA LEU A 26 -7.26 -3.23 -5.16
C LEU A 26 -6.86 -1.93 -4.47
N GLY A 27 -6.04 -1.11 -5.13
CA GLY A 27 -5.58 0.15 -4.58
C GLY A 27 -5.06 1.08 -5.66
N LYS A 28 -4.77 2.31 -5.26
CA LYS A 28 -4.27 3.35 -6.17
C LYS A 28 -3.48 4.38 -5.39
N CYS A 29 -2.30 4.74 -5.90
CA CYS A 29 -1.52 5.85 -5.36
C CYS A 29 -1.76 7.09 -6.20
N CYS A 30 -2.24 8.16 -5.56
CA CYS A 30 -2.45 9.46 -6.20
C CYS A 30 -1.49 10.46 -5.56
N CYS A 31 -0.19 10.31 -5.86
CA CYS A 31 0.87 11.09 -5.22
C CYS A 31 0.71 12.59 -5.40
N TYR A 32 0.30 13.04 -6.59
CA TYR A 32 0.09 14.46 -6.84
C TYR A 32 -1.06 15.04 -6.03
N ASN A 33 -2.04 14.22 -5.67
CA ASN A 33 -3.21 14.64 -4.91
C ASN A 33 -3.06 14.35 -3.42
N GLY A 34 -1.97 13.71 -3.03
CA GLY A 34 -1.64 13.48 -1.62
C GLY A 34 -2.42 12.39 -0.94
N TYR A 35 -2.81 11.32 -1.65
CA TYR A 35 -3.52 10.23 -1.00
C TYR A 35 -3.26 8.87 -1.66
N ILE A 36 -3.52 7.83 -0.85
CA ILE A 36 -3.52 6.43 -1.28
C ILE A 36 -4.92 5.90 -1.06
N LYS A 37 -5.53 5.34 -2.10
CA LYS A 37 -6.86 4.74 -2.03
C LYS A 37 -6.73 3.23 -1.97
N ILE A 38 -7.50 2.61 -1.07
CA ILE A 38 -7.55 1.16 -0.92
C ILE A 38 -9.01 0.72 -1.00
N ALA A 39 -9.30 -0.27 -1.82
CA ALA A 39 -10.64 -0.81 -1.94
C ALA A 39 -10.91 -1.79 -0.80
N SER A 40 -12.03 -1.62 -0.11
CA SER A 40 -12.44 -2.60 0.91
C SER A 40 -13.08 -3.84 0.28
N ASN A 41 -13.58 -3.70 -0.96
CA ASN A 41 -14.19 -4.81 -1.70
C ASN A 41 -13.66 -4.87 -3.11
N ILE A 42 -13.60 -6.07 -3.67
CA ILE A 42 -13.27 -6.28 -5.07
C ILE A 42 -14.19 -7.37 -5.60
N ASP A 43 -14.87 -7.07 -6.73
CA ASP A 43 -15.81 -7.97 -7.37
C ASP A 43 -16.85 -8.54 -6.39
N GLY A 44 -17.34 -7.68 -5.48
CA GLY A 44 -18.36 -8.06 -4.51
C GLY A 44 -17.82 -8.79 -3.28
N CYS A 45 -16.52 -9.03 -3.21
CA CYS A 45 -15.89 -9.73 -2.09
C CYS A 45 -15.14 -8.76 -1.20
N THR A 46 -15.36 -8.86 0.13
CA THR A 46 -14.65 -8.02 1.10
C THR A 46 -13.21 -8.48 1.21
N GLN A 47 -12.26 -7.55 1.11
CA GLN A 47 -10.86 -7.86 1.32
C GLN A 47 -10.56 -8.09 2.80
N THR A 48 -9.65 -9.03 3.08
CA THR A 48 -9.15 -9.24 4.43
C THR A 48 -8.22 -8.10 4.84
N GLU A 49 -8.00 -7.94 6.15
CA GLU A 49 -7.05 -6.95 6.64
C GLU A 49 -5.65 -7.19 6.08
N SER A 50 -5.23 -8.46 5.99
CA SER A 50 -3.92 -8.82 5.42
C SER A 50 -3.80 -8.41 3.97
N SER A 51 -4.86 -8.63 3.19
CA SER A 51 -4.89 -8.24 1.78
C SER A 51 -4.81 -6.72 1.63
N MET A 52 -5.56 -5.99 2.45
CA MET A 52 -5.55 -4.53 2.42
C MET A 52 -4.18 -3.97 2.81
N LEU A 53 -3.52 -4.57 3.81
CA LEU A 53 -2.18 -4.14 4.20
C LEU A 53 -1.18 -4.39 3.06
N ASN A 54 -1.24 -5.57 2.43
CA ASN A 54 -0.36 -5.87 1.30
C ASN A 54 -0.57 -4.86 0.17
N THR A 55 -1.82 -4.52 -0.14
CA THR A 55 -2.14 -3.51 -1.15
C THR A 55 -1.60 -2.15 -0.76
N TYR A 56 -1.72 -1.79 0.51
CA TYR A 56 -1.22 -0.51 1.01
C TYR A 56 0.30 -0.41 0.82
N ILE A 57 1.04 -1.45 1.20
CA ILE A 57 2.50 -1.49 1.01
C ILE A 57 2.85 -1.46 -0.47
N HIS A 58 2.04 -2.11 -1.33
CA HIS A 58 2.22 -2.05 -2.78
C HIS A 58 2.14 -0.60 -3.29
N GLU A 59 1.13 0.16 -2.84
CA GLU A 59 0.98 1.56 -3.26
C GLU A 59 2.08 2.44 -2.66
N ILE A 60 2.49 2.20 -1.43
CA ILE A 60 3.64 2.88 -0.82
C ILE A 60 4.90 2.64 -1.64
N THR A 61 5.10 1.42 -2.12
CA THR A 61 6.25 1.08 -2.95
C THR A 61 6.28 1.94 -4.22
N HIS A 62 5.14 2.10 -4.89
CA HIS A 62 5.04 3.03 -6.03
C HIS A 62 5.43 4.45 -5.63
N ALA A 63 4.91 4.93 -4.50
CA ALA A 63 5.20 6.29 -4.03
C ALA A 63 6.70 6.48 -3.75
N ILE A 64 7.34 5.49 -3.13
CA ILE A 64 8.77 5.55 -2.84
C ILE A 64 9.58 5.59 -4.14
N LEU A 65 9.29 4.68 -5.06
CA LEU A 65 10.02 4.60 -6.32
C LEU A 65 9.84 5.87 -7.16
N ASP A 66 8.63 6.40 -7.22
CA ASP A 66 8.35 7.65 -7.93
C ASP A 66 9.11 8.81 -7.30
N THR A 67 9.15 8.88 -5.97
CA THR A 67 9.89 9.92 -5.25
C THR A 67 11.39 9.81 -5.48
N MET A 68 11.91 8.58 -5.61
CA MET A 68 13.32 8.33 -5.93
C MET A 68 13.65 8.63 -7.39
N GLY A 69 12.67 8.91 -8.23
CA GLY A 69 12.89 9.09 -9.65
C GLY A 69 13.08 7.78 -10.42
N ARG A 70 12.68 6.66 -9.85
CA ARG A 70 12.82 5.34 -10.47
C ARG A 70 11.50 4.87 -11.07
N LYS A 71 11.03 5.61 -12.07
CA LYS A 71 9.80 5.24 -12.77
C LYS A 71 9.91 3.92 -13.50
N ASP A 72 11.10 3.56 -13.93
CA ASP A 72 11.38 2.26 -14.55
C ASP A 72 10.95 1.11 -13.64
N LEU A 73 11.30 1.19 -12.36
CA LEU A 73 10.92 0.17 -11.38
C LEU A 73 9.46 0.31 -10.94
N SER A 74 8.97 1.54 -10.80
CA SER A 74 7.58 1.78 -10.41
C SER A 74 6.59 1.24 -11.45
N GLN A 75 6.97 1.20 -12.72
CA GLN A 75 6.14 0.68 -13.80
C GLN A 75 6.28 -0.84 -13.97
N ASP A 76 7.24 -1.45 -13.29
CA ASP A 76 7.44 -2.90 -13.32
C ASP A 76 6.59 -3.54 -12.24
N GLU A 77 5.37 -3.95 -12.59
CA GLU A 77 4.42 -4.51 -11.64
C GLU A 77 4.91 -5.82 -11.00
N THR A 78 5.70 -6.60 -11.72
CA THR A 78 6.30 -7.82 -11.15
C THR A 78 7.25 -7.46 -10.02
N PHE A 79 8.11 -6.46 -10.24
CA PHE A 79 9.02 -5.99 -9.21
C PHE A 79 8.25 -5.44 -8.01
N VAL A 80 7.29 -4.53 -8.25
CA VAL A 80 6.53 -3.88 -7.18
C VAL A 80 5.75 -4.90 -6.36
N SER A 81 5.05 -5.81 -7.02
CA SER A 81 4.25 -6.83 -6.32
C SER A 81 5.11 -7.77 -5.50
N THR A 82 6.23 -8.21 -6.05
CA THR A 82 7.15 -9.11 -5.35
C THR A 82 7.79 -8.42 -4.16
N PHE A 83 8.28 -7.21 -4.36
CA PHE A 83 8.88 -6.42 -3.27
C PHE A 83 7.85 -6.17 -2.17
N ALA A 84 6.66 -5.70 -2.53
CA ALA A 84 5.61 -5.38 -1.56
C ALA A 84 5.18 -6.61 -0.76
N GLY A 85 5.10 -7.77 -1.42
CA GLY A 85 4.76 -9.03 -0.75
C GLY A 85 5.76 -9.38 0.34
N PHE A 86 7.05 -9.35 0.03
CA PHE A 86 8.11 -9.62 1.01
C PHE A 86 8.18 -8.55 2.09
N ALA A 87 8.04 -7.28 1.71
CA ALA A 87 8.07 -6.18 2.68
C ALA A 87 6.91 -6.29 3.67
N THR A 88 5.72 -6.63 3.19
CA THR A 88 4.55 -6.83 4.05
C THR A 88 4.78 -7.97 5.03
N GLU A 89 5.31 -9.09 4.56
CA GLU A 89 5.62 -10.23 5.41
C GLU A 89 6.61 -9.84 6.51
N GLY A 90 7.68 -9.13 6.14
CA GLY A 90 8.68 -8.67 7.09
C GLY A 90 8.11 -7.70 8.13
N ILE A 91 7.30 -6.73 7.69
CA ILE A 91 6.69 -5.75 8.56
C ILE A 91 5.75 -6.42 9.56
N VAL A 92 4.89 -7.32 9.08
CA VAL A 92 3.96 -8.05 9.94
C VAL A 92 4.72 -8.86 10.98
N SER A 93 5.80 -9.52 10.56
CA SER A 93 6.65 -10.31 11.46
C SER A 93 7.26 -9.42 12.55
N ILE A 94 7.78 -8.25 12.18
CA ILE A 94 8.36 -7.31 13.14
C ILE A 94 7.31 -6.86 14.17
N LEU A 95 6.15 -6.43 13.69
CA LEU A 95 5.07 -5.95 14.56
C LEU A 95 4.62 -7.02 15.53
N LYS A 96 4.51 -8.25 15.05
CA LYS A 96 4.11 -9.39 15.86
C LYS A 96 5.13 -9.64 16.99
N GLN A 97 6.42 -9.59 16.67
CA GLN A 97 7.47 -9.75 17.67
C GLN A 97 7.44 -8.65 18.73
N LEU A 98 7.18 -7.40 18.32
CA LEU A 98 7.11 -6.28 19.23
C LEU A 98 5.90 -6.37 20.17
N ASN A 99 4.79 -6.89 19.65
CA ASN A 99 3.55 -7.01 20.44
C ASN A 99 3.59 -8.18 21.42
N ASP A 100 4.46 -9.16 21.20
CA ASP A 100 4.56 -10.35 22.04
C ASP A 100 5.47 -10.15 23.28
N LYS A 101 5.93 -8.92 23.49
CA LYS A 101 6.80 -8.60 24.65
C LYS A 101 6.01 -8.24 25.88
#